data_3933d0a13fcd655d77482b1303e8c770
#
_entry.id   3933d0a13fcd655d77482b1303e8c770
#
_cell.length_a   1.000
_cell.length_b   1.000
_cell.length_c   1.000
_cell.angle_alpha   90.00
_cell.angle_beta   90.00
_cell.angle_gamma   90.00
#
_symmetry.space_group_name_H-M   'P 1'
#
loop_
_entity.id
_entity.type
_entity.pdbx_description
1 polymer ?
#
loop_
_entity_poly.entity_id
_entity_poly.type
_entity_poly.pdbx_seq_one_letter_code
_entity_poly.pdbx_strand_id
1 'polypeptide(L)'
;MNKAMHLFLKALSDPETKLDVQKSRRLMNLKTIDPFKGFYRTLDTKIYHGEHEVPIRIYFPNEESYDTVDIEELQRNEKNNGGNMGDNTCPVILYIHGGGFVTESVESYNRVCWNLAKHTGHVVVSIDYPLAPEHRFPRQIEDCYA
;
A
#
# COMPACT_ATOMS: atom_id res chain seq x y z
N MET A 1 -11.11 -8.82 -19.34
CA MET A 1 -11.60 -7.73 -18.45
C MET A 1 -12.90 -8.17 -17.82
N ASN A 2 -13.00 -8.12 -16.47
CA ASN A 2 -14.18 -8.65 -15.76
C ASN A 2 -15.40 -7.75 -16.02
N LYS A 3 -16.58 -8.35 -16.30
CA LYS A 3 -17.84 -7.63 -16.54
C LYS A 3 -18.16 -6.58 -15.45
N ALA A 4 -17.82 -6.88 -14.20
CA ALA A 4 -18.01 -5.97 -13.07
C ALA A 4 -17.13 -4.70 -13.18
N MET A 5 -15.89 -4.84 -13.63
CA MET A 5 -14.98 -3.71 -13.85
C MET A 5 -15.46 -2.83 -15.01
N HIS A 6 -15.96 -3.45 -16.09
CA HIS A 6 -16.50 -2.70 -17.22
C HIS A 6 -17.75 -1.89 -16.84
N LEU A 7 -18.67 -2.50 -16.07
CA LEU A 7 -19.84 -1.80 -15.54
C LEU A 7 -19.45 -0.64 -14.61
N PHE A 8 -18.46 -0.85 -13.77
CA PHE A 8 -17.94 0.17 -12.85
C PHE A 8 -17.33 1.35 -13.61
N LEU A 9 -16.47 1.08 -14.59
CA LEU A 9 -15.88 2.13 -15.44
C LEU A 9 -16.93 2.89 -16.26
N LYS A 10 -17.95 2.19 -16.76
CA LYS A 10 -19.07 2.81 -17.46
C LYS A 10 -19.90 3.71 -16.53
N ALA A 11 -20.13 3.29 -15.29
CA ALA A 11 -20.83 4.10 -14.30
C ALA A 11 -20.02 5.33 -13.87
N LEU A 12 -18.67 5.23 -13.82
CA LEU A 12 -17.79 6.38 -13.56
C LEU A 12 -17.78 7.40 -14.71
N SER A 13 -18.01 6.95 -15.94
CA SER A 13 -18.02 7.82 -17.13
C SER A 13 -19.39 8.45 -17.42
N ASP A 14 -20.43 8.06 -16.70
CA ASP A 14 -21.79 8.59 -16.86
C ASP A 14 -22.04 9.72 -15.83
N PRO A 15 -22.15 10.98 -16.26
CA PRO A 15 -22.34 12.11 -15.35
C PRO A 15 -23.69 12.09 -14.61
N GLU A 16 -24.67 11.32 -15.07
CA GLU A 16 -25.96 11.18 -14.40
C GLU A 16 -25.98 10.06 -13.33
N THR A 17 -25.00 9.17 -13.35
CA THR A 17 -24.90 8.07 -12.38
C THR A 17 -24.26 8.56 -11.11
N LYS A 18 -25.07 8.82 -10.07
CA LYS A 18 -24.55 9.02 -8.70
C LYS A 18 -24.02 7.69 -8.18
N LEU A 19 -22.76 7.39 -8.49
CA LEU A 19 -22.09 6.21 -7.96
C LEU A 19 -21.95 6.34 -6.44
N ASP A 20 -22.56 5.44 -5.70
CA ASP A 20 -22.32 5.33 -4.25
C ASP A 20 -20.94 4.66 -4.06
N VAL A 21 -19.90 5.49 -4.01
CA VAL A 21 -18.50 5.09 -3.84
C VAL A 21 -18.34 4.26 -2.57
N GLN A 22 -19.02 4.62 -1.49
CA GLN A 22 -18.95 3.92 -0.22
C GLN A 22 -19.53 2.49 -0.33
N LYS A 23 -20.64 2.37 -1.03
CA LYS A 23 -21.24 1.04 -1.29
C LYS A 23 -20.35 0.18 -2.17
N SER A 24 -19.72 0.77 -3.18
CA SER A 24 -18.78 0.06 -4.06
C SER A 24 -17.55 -0.41 -3.31
N ARG A 25 -16.97 0.43 -2.47
CA ARG A 25 -15.83 0.07 -1.59
C ARG A 25 -16.20 -1.06 -0.63
N ARG A 26 -17.36 -1.00 0.02
CA ARG A 26 -17.83 -2.07 0.93
C ARG A 26 -17.95 -3.41 0.21
N LEU A 27 -18.52 -3.41 -1.01
CA LEU A 27 -18.64 -4.63 -1.81
C LEU A 27 -17.28 -5.19 -2.24
N MET A 28 -16.32 -4.34 -2.56
CA MET A 28 -14.96 -4.76 -2.90
C MET A 28 -14.22 -5.30 -1.66
N ASN A 29 -14.31 -4.61 -0.53
CA ASN A 29 -13.69 -5.04 0.72
C ASN A 29 -14.23 -6.39 1.24
N LEU A 30 -15.52 -6.70 0.98
CA LEU A 30 -16.07 -8.02 1.33
C LEU A 30 -15.42 -9.17 0.53
N LYS A 31 -14.92 -8.90 -0.66
CA LYS A 31 -14.22 -9.90 -1.50
C LYS A 31 -12.75 -10.09 -1.10
N THR A 32 -12.21 -9.23 -0.27
CA THR A 32 -10.80 -9.20 0.10
C THR A 32 -10.53 -9.77 1.49
N ILE A 33 -11.49 -10.50 2.08
CA ILE A 33 -11.25 -11.23 3.32
C ILE A 33 -10.18 -12.29 3.06
N ASP A 34 -8.99 -12.06 3.58
CA ASP A 34 -7.88 -12.99 3.48
C ASP A 34 -7.74 -13.79 4.79
N PRO A 35 -8.12 -15.08 4.81
CA PRO A 35 -8.04 -15.90 6.00
C PRO A 35 -6.60 -16.18 6.43
N PHE A 36 -5.63 -15.95 5.54
CA PHE A 36 -4.21 -16.19 5.80
C PHE A 36 -3.46 -14.95 6.29
N LYS A 37 -4.15 -13.81 6.44
CA LYS A 37 -3.54 -12.53 6.88
C LYS A 37 -2.67 -12.69 8.14
N GLY A 38 -3.09 -13.52 9.09
CA GLY A 38 -2.35 -13.75 10.34
C GLY A 38 -1.00 -14.47 10.18
N PHE A 39 -0.72 -15.02 9.00
CA PHE A 39 0.55 -15.68 8.69
C PHE A 39 1.54 -14.77 7.95
N TYR A 40 1.12 -13.57 7.56
CA TYR A 40 1.98 -12.63 6.85
C TYR A 40 2.87 -11.90 7.85
N ARG A 41 4.16 -11.87 7.58
CA ARG A 41 5.11 -11.04 8.32
C ARG A 41 5.02 -9.63 7.76
N THR A 42 4.28 -8.79 8.46
CA THR A 42 4.04 -7.40 8.04
C THR A 42 4.25 -6.43 9.19
N LEU A 43 4.67 -5.23 8.85
CA LEU A 43 4.79 -4.10 9.75
C LEU A 43 3.99 -2.94 9.17
N ASP A 44 3.01 -2.46 9.91
CA ASP A 44 2.28 -1.23 9.60
C ASP A 44 2.99 -0.06 10.27
N THR A 45 3.40 0.91 9.47
CA THR A 45 4.08 2.12 9.95
C THR A 45 3.69 3.32 9.07
N LYS A 46 4.32 4.45 9.28
CA LYS A 46 4.07 5.68 8.54
C LYS A 46 5.39 6.30 8.13
N ILE A 47 5.40 6.93 6.98
CA ILE A 47 6.46 7.86 6.57
C ILE A 47 5.90 9.29 6.60
N TYR A 48 6.77 10.27 6.66
CA TYR A 48 6.38 11.68 6.71
C TYR A 48 6.86 12.39 5.46
N HIS A 49 5.95 13.09 4.80
CA HIS A 49 6.27 14.01 3.72
C HIS A 49 5.82 15.42 4.10
N GLY A 50 6.75 16.24 4.55
CA GLY A 50 6.44 17.52 5.18
C GLY A 50 5.62 17.33 6.46
N GLU A 51 4.40 17.90 6.50
CA GLU A 51 3.47 17.77 7.62
C GLU A 51 2.48 16.57 7.44
N HIS A 52 2.61 15.81 6.37
CA HIS A 52 1.70 14.74 6.03
C HIS A 52 2.25 13.37 6.45
N GLU A 53 1.38 12.60 7.10
CA GLU A 53 1.63 11.19 7.39
C GLU A 53 1.13 10.34 6.21
N VAL A 54 2.00 9.47 5.69
CA VAL A 54 1.67 8.51 4.65
C VAL A 54 1.76 7.10 5.24
N PRO A 55 0.63 6.42 5.47
CA PRO A 55 0.64 5.06 5.99
C PRO A 55 1.23 4.10 4.96
N ILE A 56 2.06 3.19 5.44
CA ILE A 56 2.66 2.13 4.64
C ILE A 56 2.57 0.78 5.35
N ARG A 57 2.55 -0.28 4.57
CA ARG A 57 2.71 -1.65 5.06
C ARG A 57 3.94 -2.28 4.43
N ILE A 58 4.82 -2.80 5.27
CA ILE A 58 6.06 -3.48 4.89
C ILE A 58 5.83 -4.98 4.99
N TYR A 59 6.20 -5.74 3.96
CA TYR A 59 6.14 -7.19 3.89
C TYR A 59 7.56 -7.75 3.83
N PHE A 60 7.86 -8.66 4.72
CA PHE A 60 9.18 -9.27 4.84
C PHE A 60 9.20 -10.65 4.18
N PRO A 61 10.26 -10.98 3.42
CA PRO A 61 10.36 -12.24 2.71
C PRO A 61 10.54 -13.45 3.64
N ASN A 62 11.21 -13.26 4.79
CA ASN A 62 11.52 -14.28 5.78
C ASN A 62 11.55 -13.70 7.21
N GLU A 63 11.74 -14.57 8.21
CA GLU A 63 11.81 -14.17 9.63
C GLU A 63 13.07 -13.36 9.94
N GLU A 64 14.21 -13.76 9.37
CA GLU A 64 15.49 -13.08 9.59
C GLU A 64 15.44 -11.62 9.16
N SER A 65 14.78 -11.33 8.01
CA SER A 65 14.59 -9.95 7.53
C SER A 65 13.71 -9.12 8.43
N TYR A 66 12.76 -9.74 9.13
CA TYR A 66 11.90 -9.05 10.10
C TYR A 66 12.65 -8.71 11.38
N ASP A 67 13.43 -9.65 11.90
CA ASP A 67 14.15 -9.51 13.16
C ASP A 67 15.33 -8.51 13.07
N THR A 68 15.85 -8.27 11.86
CA THR A 68 16.94 -7.31 11.61
C THR A 68 16.46 -5.86 11.48
N VAL A 69 15.15 -5.62 11.37
CA VAL A 69 14.59 -4.27 11.28
C VAL A 69 14.51 -3.64 12.67
N ASP A 70 15.49 -2.83 13.01
CA ASP A 70 15.41 -1.95 14.18
C ASP A 70 14.54 -0.73 13.85
N ILE A 71 13.28 -0.78 14.29
CA ILE A 71 12.29 0.29 14.07
C ILE A 71 12.76 1.61 14.70
N GLU A 72 13.49 1.55 15.82
CA GLU A 72 14.05 2.74 16.47
C GLU A 72 15.18 3.36 15.64
N GLU A 73 15.95 2.54 14.92
CA GLU A 73 16.99 2.99 14.01
C GLU A 73 16.41 3.64 12.75
N LEU A 74 15.34 3.07 12.18
CA LEU A 74 14.60 3.68 11.06
C LEU A 74 14.09 5.08 11.42
N GLN A 75 13.51 5.25 12.61
CA GLN A 75 13.01 6.53 13.08
C GLN A 75 14.12 7.53 13.45
N ARG A 76 15.31 7.04 13.84
CA ARG A 76 16.49 7.86 14.17
C ARG A 76 17.18 8.39 12.91
N ASN A 77 17.23 7.60 11.85
CA ASN A 77 17.90 7.95 10.60
C ASN A 77 17.18 9.03 9.79
N GLU A 78 15.88 9.25 10.02
CA GLU A 78 15.16 10.42 9.46
C GLU A 78 15.74 11.76 9.91
N LYS A 79 16.42 11.83 11.05
CA LYS A 79 17.03 13.07 11.59
C LYS A 79 18.47 13.30 11.14
N ASN A 80 19.14 12.29 10.59
CA ASN A 80 20.53 12.38 10.17
C ASN A 80 20.68 12.05 8.68
N ASN A 81 20.49 13.05 7.83
CA ASN A 81 20.84 12.98 6.40
C ASN A 81 22.34 12.60 6.27
N GLY A 82 22.66 11.35 5.99
CA GLY A 82 23.99 10.95 5.56
C GLY A 82 24.65 9.78 6.29
N GLY A 83 23.89 8.78 6.72
CA GLY A 83 24.47 7.52 7.21
C GLY A 83 25.01 6.67 6.05
N ASN A 84 26.30 6.29 6.11
CA ASN A 84 26.86 5.23 5.27
C ASN A 84 26.02 3.96 5.48
N MET A 85 25.20 3.60 4.49
CA MET A 85 24.57 2.28 4.44
C MET A 85 25.69 1.25 4.34
N GLY A 86 25.88 0.47 5.39
CA GLY A 86 26.74 -0.70 5.35
C GLY A 86 26.29 -1.64 4.23
N ASP A 87 27.18 -2.57 3.85
CA ASP A 87 27.06 -3.49 2.70
C ASP A 87 25.85 -4.45 2.75
N ASN A 88 24.91 -4.28 3.69
CA ASN A 88 23.66 -5.05 3.86
C ASN A 88 22.44 -4.33 3.27
N THR A 89 22.54 -3.85 2.04
CA THR A 89 21.37 -3.29 1.34
C THR A 89 20.42 -4.41 0.91
N CYS A 90 19.24 -4.46 1.54
CA CYS A 90 18.16 -5.31 1.06
C CYS A 90 17.39 -4.58 -0.05
N PRO A 91 17.25 -5.17 -1.24
CA PRO A 91 16.49 -4.54 -2.30
C PRO A 91 15.01 -4.45 -1.91
N VAL A 92 14.39 -3.30 -2.22
CA VAL A 92 13.01 -2.98 -1.86
C VAL A 92 12.16 -2.84 -3.12
N ILE A 93 10.96 -3.42 -3.07
CA ILE A 93 9.93 -3.24 -4.09
C ILE A 93 8.88 -2.31 -3.53
N LEU A 94 8.70 -1.13 -4.15
CA LEU A 94 7.60 -0.25 -3.84
C LEU A 94 6.34 -0.72 -4.60
N TYR A 95 5.26 -0.95 -3.86
CA TYR A 95 3.98 -1.39 -4.41
C TYR A 95 2.92 -0.31 -4.25
N ILE A 96 2.39 0.16 -5.38
CA ILE A 96 1.30 1.11 -5.44
C ILE A 96 0.06 0.36 -5.93
N HIS A 97 -0.95 0.20 -5.08
CA HIS A 97 -2.12 -0.60 -5.41
C HIS A 97 -3.01 0.05 -6.47
N GLY A 98 -3.76 -0.78 -7.20
CA GLY A 98 -4.75 -0.33 -8.18
C GLY A 98 -6.05 0.17 -7.54
N GLY A 99 -7.06 0.46 -8.39
CA GLY A 99 -8.39 0.90 -7.92
C GLY A 99 -8.80 2.28 -8.43
N GLY A 100 -8.03 2.86 -9.37
CA GLY A 100 -8.33 4.14 -10.00
C GLY A 100 -8.36 5.32 -9.04
N PHE A 101 -7.60 5.25 -7.95
CA PHE A 101 -7.57 6.22 -6.86
C PHE A 101 -8.89 6.39 -6.09
N VAL A 102 -9.86 5.52 -6.33
CA VAL A 102 -11.21 5.61 -5.75
C VAL A 102 -11.52 4.39 -4.86
N THR A 103 -10.99 3.23 -5.21
CA THR A 103 -11.30 1.96 -4.56
C THR A 103 -10.03 1.20 -4.23
N GLU A 104 -10.20 0.05 -3.56
CA GLU A 104 -9.13 -0.82 -3.08
C GLU A 104 -8.32 -0.20 -1.94
N SER A 105 -7.38 -0.98 -1.41
CA SER A 105 -6.53 -0.61 -0.28
C SER A 105 -5.35 -1.56 -0.18
N VAL A 106 -4.43 -1.28 0.71
CA VAL A 106 -3.34 -2.20 1.08
C VAL A 106 -3.90 -3.57 1.49
N GLU A 107 -5.04 -3.61 2.21
CA GLU A 107 -5.70 -4.87 2.60
C GLU A 107 -6.11 -5.73 1.38
N SER A 108 -6.57 -5.11 0.31
CA SER A 108 -6.98 -5.81 -0.92
C SER A 108 -5.83 -6.54 -1.60
N TYR A 109 -4.61 -6.05 -1.39
CA TYR A 109 -3.41 -6.55 -2.04
C TYR A 109 -2.44 -7.28 -1.10
N ASN A 110 -2.84 -7.53 0.16
CA ASN A 110 -2.00 -8.23 1.15
C ASN A 110 -1.37 -9.51 0.59
N ARG A 111 -2.19 -10.38 0.03
CA ARG A 111 -1.72 -11.67 -0.52
C ARG A 111 -0.77 -11.49 -1.68
N VAL A 112 -1.00 -10.49 -2.52
CA VAL A 112 -0.14 -10.18 -3.67
C VAL A 112 1.23 -9.70 -3.19
N CYS A 113 1.26 -8.71 -2.29
CA CYS A 113 2.50 -8.15 -1.75
C CYS A 113 3.29 -9.18 -0.94
N TRP A 114 2.61 -10.00 -0.12
CA TRP A 114 3.26 -11.05 0.63
C TRP A 114 3.87 -12.14 -0.28
N ASN A 115 3.13 -12.59 -1.31
CA ASN A 115 3.66 -13.53 -2.29
C ASN A 115 4.84 -12.93 -3.06
N LEU A 116 4.76 -11.66 -3.41
CA LEU A 116 5.84 -10.96 -4.09
C LEU A 116 7.10 -10.95 -3.21
N ALA A 117 6.99 -10.55 -1.95
CA ALA A 117 8.11 -10.57 -1.01
C ALA A 117 8.70 -11.98 -0.89
N LYS A 118 7.86 -12.99 -0.64
CA LYS A 118 8.28 -14.38 -0.44
C LYS A 118 8.99 -15.00 -1.65
N HIS A 119 8.49 -14.72 -2.85
CA HIS A 119 9.04 -15.34 -4.07
C HIS A 119 10.25 -14.60 -4.64
N THR A 120 10.37 -13.31 -4.39
CA THR A 120 11.52 -12.52 -4.86
C THR A 120 12.64 -12.43 -3.84
N GLY A 121 12.37 -12.73 -2.58
CA GLY A 121 13.33 -12.51 -1.47
C GLY A 121 13.56 -11.02 -1.16
N HIS A 122 12.68 -10.14 -1.64
CA HIS A 122 12.79 -8.69 -1.45
C HIS A 122 11.78 -8.21 -0.41
N VAL A 123 12.13 -7.15 0.29
CA VAL A 123 11.14 -6.41 1.09
C VAL A 123 10.17 -5.71 0.13
N VAL A 124 8.86 -5.77 0.43
CA VAL A 124 7.84 -5.05 -0.34
C VAL A 124 7.21 -4.00 0.55
N VAL A 125 7.19 -2.76 0.10
CA VAL A 125 6.53 -1.63 0.78
C VAL A 125 5.30 -1.24 0.00
N SER A 126 4.12 -1.38 0.60
CA SER A 126 2.85 -0.99 0.00
C SER A 126 2.35 0.32 0.62
N ILE A 127 2.03 1.29 -0.22
CA ILE A 127 1.55 2.62 0.21
C ILE A 127 0.03 2.59 0.32
N ASP A 128 -0.49 3.05 1.46
CA ASP A 128 -1.93 3.23 1.69
C ASP A 128 -2.31 4.70 1.42
N TYR A 129 -2.20 5.08 0.15
CA TYR A 129 -2.50 6.44 -0.28
C TYR A 129 -3.98 6.78 -0.13
N PRO A 130 -4.34 8.05 0.17
CA PRO A 130 -5.71 8.48 0.37
C PRO A 130 -6.52 8.42 -0.92
N LEU A 131 -7.80 8.06 -0.82
CA LEU A 131 -8.68 7.83 -1.96
C LEU A 131 -9.59 9.02 -2.25
N ALA A 132 -9.95 9.18 -3.53
CA ALA A 132 -11.01 10.07 -3.97
C ALA A 132 -12.40 9.46 -3.66
N PRO A 133 -13.45 10.24 -3.41
CA PRO A 133 -13.53 11.69 -3.53
C PRO A 133 -13.07 12.48 -2.30
N GLU A 134 -12.75 11.80 -1.19
CA GLU A 134 -12.36 12.45 0.06
C GLU A 134 -11.06 13.25 -0.11
N HIS A 135 -10.13 12.70 -0.88
CA HIS A 135 -8.88 13.36 -1.27
C HIS A 135 -8.80 13.45 -2.78
N ARG A 136 -8.64 14.67 -3.30
CA ARG A 136 -8.59 14.91 -4.74
C ARG A 136 -7.17 14.79 -5.27
N PHE A 137 -7.06 14.47 -6.57
CA PHE A 137 -5.82 14.60 -7.31
C PHE A 137 -5.21 16.02 -7.09
N PRO A 138 -3.90 16.16 -6.90
CA PRO A 138 -2.83 15.16 -7.09
C PRO A 138 -2.40 14.41 -5.81
N ARG A 139 -3.11 14.52 -4.70
CA ARG A 139 -2.73 14.01 -3.38
C ARG A 139 -2.22 12.57 -3.39
N GLN A 140 -2.87 11.68 -4.15
CA GLN A 140 -2.49 10.27 -4.27
C GLN A 140 -1.08 10.11 -4.84
N ILE A 141 -0.74 10.94 -5.82
CA ILE A 141 0.57 10.90 -6.48
C ILE A 141 1.64 11.48 -5.56
N GLU A 142 1.34 12.59 -4.88
CA GLU A 142 2.24 13.23 -3.92
C GLU A 142 2.64 12.27 -2.80
N ASP A 143 1.67 11.55 -2.22
CA ASP A 143 1.92 10.57 -1.17
C ASP A 143 2.67 9.31 -1.68
N CYS A 144 2.52 8.94 -2.96
CA CYS A 144 3.31 7.86 -3.56
C CYS A 144 4.76 8.28 -3.88
N TYR A 145 5.02 9.57 -3.95
CA TYR A 145 6.35 10.12 -4.26
C TYR A 145 7.13 10.51 -3.00
N ALA A 146 6.48 10.52 -1.85
CA ALA A 146 7.10 10.83 -0.56
C ALA A 146 8.12 9.76 -0.15
#